data_0189c8b315ec978475a37f53ed3eada6
#
_entry.id   0189c8b315ec978475a37f53ed3eada6
#
_cell.length_a   1.000
_cell.length_b   1.000
_cell.length_c   1.000
_cell.angle_alpha   90.00
_cell.angle_beta   90.00
_cell.angle_gamma   90.00
#
_symmetry.space_group_name_H-M   'P 1'
#
loop_
_entity.id
_entity.type
_entity.pdbx_description
1 polymer ?
#
loop_
_entity_poly.entity_id
_entity_poly.type
_entity_poly.pdbx_seq_one_letter_code
_entity_poly.pdbx_strand_id
1 'polypeptide(L)'
;GILGLAGVYFLDYRDSGMPGSADNEHPRALFAQPVNEVAENVVCYIRDLKPDIVLTFDPIGGYRHPDHIAIHDATVIAFDRADDPIFAPNAGETYKPRKLYYHTFSRAFLRVSMRLMRLFGQDPTQFGSNKDIDLESLAAVSFPIHAKINIRSVLKKKEAAGRCHASQGGMQMQKGLRGLVSRFFGKA
;
A
#
# COMPACT_ATOMS: atom_id res chain seq x y z
N GLY A 1 -19.06 7.00 1.32
CA GLY A 1 -18.27 6.56 2.46
C GLY A 1 -17.47 7.70 3.11
N ILE A 2 -16.73 7.44 4.21
CA ILE A 2 -16.04 8.46 5.03
C ILE A 2 -15.00 9.27 4.22
N LEU A 3 -14.27 8.61 3.33
CA LEU A 3 -13.24 9.26 2.51
C LEU A 3 -13.81 10.06 1.35
N GLY A 4 -15.04 9.82 0.95
CA GLY A 4 -15.66 10.48 -0.22
C GLY A 4 -15.11 10.00 -1.55
N LEU A 5 -14.72 8.71 -1.64
CA LEU A 5 -14.29 8.08 -2.88
C LEU A 5 -15.47 7.99 -3.86
N ALA A 6 -15.21 8.16 -5.14
CA ALA A 6 -16.21 8.02 -6.21
C ALA A 6 -16.64 6.54 -6.38
N GLY A 7 -15.72 5.60 -6.18
CA GLY A 7 -15.99 4.17 -6.25
C GLY A 7 -14.98 3.36 -5.47
N VAL A 8 -15.31 2.10 -5.22
CA VAL A 8 -14.40 1.07 -4.70
C VAL A 8 -14.65 -0.18 -5.53
N TYR A 9 -13.60 -0.74 -6.08
CA TYR A 9 -13.63 -1.90 -6.97
C TYR A 9 -12.74 -2.99 -6.38
N PHE A 10 -13.11 -4.25 -6.60
CA PHE A 10 -12.40 -5.41 -6.08
C PHE A 10 -11.91 -6.28 -7.25
N LEU A 11 -10.67 -6.76 -7.14
CA LEU A 11 -10.11 -7.73 -8.09
C LEU A 11 -10.42 -9.19 -7.68
N ASP A 12 -11.10 -9.37 -6.54
CA ASP A 12 -11.58 -10.66 -6.00
C ASP A 12 -10.51 -11.73 -5.77
N TYR A 13 -9.26 -11.32 -5.60
CA TYR A 13 -8.20 -12.19 -5.14
C TYR A 13 -8.29 -12.43 -3.62
N ARG A 14 -7.81 -13.59 -3.19
CA ARG A 14 -7.65 -13.88 -1.77
C ARG A 14 -6.40 -13.20 -1.23
N ASP A 15 -6.45 -12.71 0.01
CA ASP A 15 -5.28 -12.26 0.76
C ASP A 15 -4.27 -13.41 0.91
N SER A 16 -3.01 -13.14 0.55
CA SER A 16 -1.93 -14.14 0.56
C SER A 16 -1.29 -14.30 1.93
N GLY A 17 -1.59 -13.41 2.89
CA GLY A 17 -0.90 -13.36 4.17
C GLY A 17 0.54 -12.86 4.08
N MET A 18 1.24 -12.85 5.21
CA MET A 18 2.65 -12.46 5.29
C MET A 18 3.56 -13.55 4.67
N PRO A 19 4.82 -13.21 4.33
CA PRO A 19 5.77 -14.18 3.79
C PRO A 19 5.89 -15.43 4.66
N GLY A 20 5.76 -16.61 4.06
CA GLY A 20 5.78 -17.89 4.76
C GLY A 20 4.43 -18.37 5.31
N SER A 21 3.36 -17.60 5.09
CA SER A 21 1.99 -18.07 5.37
C SER A 21 1.59 -19.21 4.41
N ALA A 22 0.82 -20.17 4.92
CA ALA A 22 0.22 -21.21 4.08
C ALA A 22 -0.71 -20.63 2.99
N ASP A 23 -1.28 -19.45 3.23
CA ASP A 23 -2.12 -18.74 2.27
C ASP A 23 -1.34 -18.24 1.05
N ASN A 24 0.02 -18.16 1.10
CA ASN A 24 0.83 -17.77 -0.06
C ASN A 24 0.68 -18.73 -1.24
N GLU A 25 0.43 -20.02 -0.96
CA GLU A 25 0.29 -21.07 -1.98
C GLU A 25 -1.17 -21.31 -2.41
N HIS A 26 -2.11 -20.59 -1.83
CA HIS A 26 -3.51 -20.76 -2.19
C HIS A 26 -3.76 -20.33 -3.65
N PRO A 27 -4.45 -21.15 -4.49
CA PRO A 27 -4.59 -20.89 -5.93
C PRO A 27 -5.34 -19.59 -6.26
N ARG A 28 -6.09 -19.01 -5.33
CA ARG A 28 -6.74 -17.71 -5.49
C ARG A 28 -5.99 -16.56 -4.81
N ALA A 29 -4.85 -16.82 -4.17
CA ALA A 29 -4.04 -15.79 -3.55
C ALA A 29 -3.48 -14.83 -4.61
N LEU A 30 -3.47 -13.53 -4.34
CA LEU A 30 -2.95 -12.54 -5.28
C LEU A 30 -1.49 -12.79 -5.62
N PHE A 31 -0.67 -13.10 -4.61
CA PHE A 31 0.75 -13.38 -4.79
C PHE A 31 1.02 -14.62 -5.66
N ALA A 32 0.10 -15.60 -5.69
CA ALA A 32 0.23 -16.80 -6.50
C ALA A 32 -0.20 -16.60 -7.97
N GLN A 33 -0.76 -15.44 -8.33
CA GLN A 33 -1.22 -15.21 -9.69
C GLN A 33 -0.09 -14.81 -10.63
N PRO A 34 -0.17 -15.17 -11.92
CA PRO A 34 0.72 -14.61 -12.94
C PRO A 34 0.57 -13.08 -13.00
N VAL A 35 1.66 -12.37 -12.86
CA VAL A 35 1.65 -10.90 -12.77
C VAL A 35 0.98 -10.23 -13.97
N ASN A 36 1.14 -10.80 -15.19
CA ASN A 36 0.49 -10.25 -16.39
C ASN A 36 -1.03 -10.38 -16.36
N GLU A 37 -1.58 -11.47 -15.81
CA GLU A 37 -3.03 -11.63 -15.66
C GLU A 37 -3.60 -10.59 -14.68
N VAL A 38 -2.89 -10.35 -13.58
CA VAL A 38 -3.26 -9.29 -12.62
C VAL A 38 -3.16 -7.92 -13.29
N ALA A 39 -2.12 -7.68 -14.09
CA ALA A 39 -1.93 -6.44 -14.83
C ALA A 39 -3.05 -6.19 -15.86
N GLU A 40 -3.49 -7.22 -16.58
CA GLU A 40 -4.63 -7.12 -17.49
C GLU A 40 -5.92 -6.70 -16.76
N ASN A 41 -6.18 -7.27 -15.57
CA ASN A 41 -7.32 -6.86 -14.74
C ASN A 41 -7.20 -5.39 -14.28
N VAL A 42 -5.99 -4.92 -13.94
CA VAL A 42 -5.75 -3.51 -13.60
C VAL A 42 -5.94 -2.60 -14.82
N VAL A 43 -5.52 -3.03 -16.01
CA VAL A 43 -5.73 -2.29 -17.27
C VAL A 43 -7.22 -2.06 -17.55
N CYS A 44 -8.08 -3.04 -17.26
CA CYS A 44 -9.54 -2.86 -17.41
C CYS A 44 -10.02 -1.63 -16.63
N TYR A 45 -9.60 -1.50 -15.36
CA TYR A 45 -9.97 -0.33 -14.55
C TYR A 45 -9.30 0.96 -15.00
N ILE A 46 -8.04 0.92 -15.45
CA ILE A 46 -7.37 2.12 -15.99
C ILE A 46 -8.11 2.63 -17.23
N ARG A 47 -8.51 1.75 -18.13
CA ARG A 47 -9.23 2.13 -19.36
C ARG A 47 -10.66 2.58 -19.11
N ASP A 48 -11.35 1.96 -18.16
CA ASP A 48 -12.72 2.33 -17.78
C ASP A 48 -12.77 3.68 -17.04
N LEU A 49 -11.90 3.86 -16.04
CA LEU A 49 -11.90 5.03 -15.17
C LEU A 49 -11.10 6.21 -15.71
N LYS A 50 -10.22 5.98 -16.66
CA LYS A 50 -9.34 6.99 -17.32
C LYS A 50 -8.68 7.96 -16.32
N PRO A 51 -7.96 7.46 -15.31
CA PRO A 51 -7.36 8.31 -14.27
C PRO A 51 -6.17 9.10 -14.81
N ASP A 52 -6.06 10.38 -14.46
CA ASP A 52 -4.84 11.15 -14.73
C ASP A 52 -3.63 10.62 -13.96
N ILE A 53 -3.86 10.15 -12.74
CA ILE A 53 -2.82 9.72 -11.80
C ILE A 53 -3.18 8.33 -11.27
N VAL A 54 -2.21 7.43 -11.33
CA VAL A 54 -2.25 6.11 -10.68
C VAL A 54 -1.33 6.13 -9.47
N LEU A 55 -1.77 5.54 -8.37
CA LEU A 55 -0.99 5.41 -7.14
C LEU A 55 -0.95 3.93 -6.74
N THR A 56 0.24 3.41 -6.47
CA THR A 56 0.44 2.04 -5.98
C THR A 56 1.45 2.01 -4.82
N PHE A 57 1.75 0.83 -4.28
CA PHE A 57 2.82 0.64 -3.31
C PHE A 57 4.20 0.88 -3.94
N ASP A 58 5.23 1.03 -3.11
CA ASP A 58 6.61 1.01 -3.56
C ASP A 58 7.06 -0.43 -3.90
N PRO A 59 8.21 -0.61 -4.57
CA PRO A 59 8.69 -1.93 -5.02
C PRO A 59 8.88 -2.98 -3.93
N ILE A 60 9.00 -2.57 -2.67
CA ILE A 60 9.08 -3.51 -1.55
C ILE A 60 7.72 -3.72 -0.85
N GLY A 61 6.64 -3.22 -1.44
CA GLY A 61 5.29 -3.39 -0.90
C GLY A 61 5.07 -2.74 0.47
N GLY A 62 5.73 -1.60 0.72
CA GLY A 62 5.65 -0.87 1.98
C GLY A 62 6.37 -1.59 3.13
N TYR A 63 5.78 -2.65 3.65
CA TYR A 63 6.35 -3.48 4.74
C TYR A 63 6.59 -4.93 4.32
N ARG A 64 6.88 -5.17 3.04
CA ARG A 64 7.18 -6.48 2.43
C ARG A 64 5.99 -7.44 2.39
N HIS A 65 4.77 -6.92 2.37
CA HIS A 65 3.60 -7.78 2.18
C HIS A 65 3.59 -8.34 0.76
N PRO A 66 3.42 -9.67 0.56
CA PRO A 66 3.43 -10.28 -0.77
C PRO A 66 2.42 -9.65 -1.75
N ASP A 67 1.20 -9.41 -1.30
CA ASP A 67 0.16 -8.79 -2.15
C ASP A 67 0.48 -7.34 -2.52
N HIS A 68 1.15 -6.60 -1.64
CA HIS A 68 1.55 -5.22 -1.96
C HIS A 68 2.65 -5.19 -3.03
N ILE A 69 3.56 -6.19 -3.04
CA ILE A 69 4.56 -6.35 -4.09
C ILE A 69 3.88 -6.79 -5.38
N ALA A 70 3.03 -7.81 -5.33
CA ALA A 70 2.32 -8.33 -6.51
C ALA A 70 1.48 -7.25 -7.19
N ILE A 71 0.71 -6.46 -6.43
CA ILE A 71 -0.09 -5.38 -7.03
C ILE A 71 0.77 -4.19 -7.46
N HIS A 72 1.93 -3.93 -6.84
CA HIS A 72 2.89 -2.96 -7.35
C HIS A 72 3.35 -3.36 -8.75
N ASP A 73 3.88 -4.58 -8.90
CA ASP A 73 4.42 -5.07 -10.16
C ASP A 73 3.34 -5.09 -11.26
N ALA A 74 2.16 -5.60 -10.95
CA ALA A 74 1.02 -5.60 -11.87
C ALA A 74 0.58 -4.19 -12.27
N THR A 75 0.55 -3.24 -11.32
CA THR A 75 0.16 -1.85 -11.61
C THR A 75 1.19 -1.13 -12.48
N VAL A 76 2.48 -1.39 -12.28
CA VAL A 76 3.55 -0.84 -13.14
C VAL A 76 3.40 -1.32 -14.58
N ILE A 77 3.22 -2.63 -14.77
CA ILE A 77 2.96 -3.21 -16.09
C ILE A 77 1.68 -2.60 -16.70
N ALA A 78 0.60 -2.55 -15.94
CA ALA A 78 -0.66 -2.00 -16.40
C ALA A 78 -0.56 -0.53 -16.80
N PHE A 79 0.16 0.29 -16.02
CA PHE A 79 0.40 1.70 -16.33
C PHE A 79 1.16 1.85 -17.66
N ASP A 80 2.18 1.02 -17.89
CA ASP A 80 2.99 1.08 -19.10
C ASP A 80 2.27 0.55 -20.35
N ARG A 81 1.36 -0.43 -20.15
CA ARG A 81 0.66 -1.14 -21.23
C ARG A 81 -0.79 -0.73 -21.46
N ALA A 82 -1.34 0.21 -20.68
CA ALA A 82 -2.75 0.60 -20.79
C ALA A 82 -3.10 1.29 -22.14
N ASP A 83 -2.13 1.85 -22.83
CA ASP A 83 -2.28 2.40 -24.18
C ASP A 83 -1.95 1.42 -25.33
N ASP A 84 -1.49 0.21 -25.00
CA ASP A 84 -1.19 -0.84 -25.97
C ASP A 84 -2.47 -1.65 -26.33
N PRO A 85 -2.98 -1.57 -27.57
CA PRO A 85 -4.22 -2.28 -27.95
C PRO A 85 -4.06 -3.81 -27.95
N ILE A 86 -2.82 -4.34 -27.97
CA ILE A 86 -2.57 -5.78 -27.96
C ILE A 86 -2.64 -6.34 -26.55
N PHE A 87 -2.24 -5.52 -25.54
CA PHE A 87 -2.31 -5.91 -24.15
C PHE A 87 -3.74 -5.74 -23.62
N ALA A 88 -4.32 -6.79 -23.05
CA ALA A 88 -5.71 -6.83 -22.61
C ALA A 88 -6.72 -6.33 -23.70
N PRO A 89 -6.82 -7.01 -24.88
CA PRO A 89 -7.56 -6.51 -26.04
C PRO A 89 -9.05 -6.32 -25.77
N ASN A 90 -9.60 -7.01 -24.78
CA ASN A 90 -11.01 -6.94 -24.40
C ASN A 90 -11.31 -5.88 -23.30
N ALA A 91 -10.31 -5.14 -22.85
CA ALA A 91 -10.43 -4.17 -21.76
C ALA A 91 -10.96 -2.79 -22.18
N GLY A 92 -11.59 -2.67 -23.35
CA GLY A 92 -12.13 -1.42 -23.87
C GLY A 92 -11.09 -0.53 -24.57
N GLU A 93 -11.44 0.74 -24.74
CA GLU A 93 -10.61 1.73 -25.43
C GLU A 93 -9.31 2.00 -24.70
N THR A 94 -8.19 2.01 -25.43
CA THR A 94 -6.86 2.29 -24.87
C THR A 94 -6.79 3.66 -24.21
N TYR A 95 -6.03 3.75 -23.12
CA TYR A 95 -5.86 4.99 -22.37
C TYR A 95 -4.48 5.05 -21.73
N LYS A 96 -3.82 6.23 -21.76
CA LYS A 96 -2.52 6.46 -21.10
C LYS A 96 -2.68 7.38 -19.90
N PRO A 97 -2.55 6.88 -18.68
CA PRO A 97 -2.46 7.72 -17.49
C PRO A 97 -1.24 8.64 -17.55
N ARG A 98 -1.34 9.83 -16.97
CA ARG A 98 -0.27 10.84 -17.07
C ARG A 98 0.88 10.61 -16.11
N LYS A 99 0.60 10.06 -14.90
CA LYS A 99 1.59 9.89 -13.83
C LYS A 99 1.32 8.64 -13.01
N LEU A 100 2.40 7.96 -12.65
CA LEU A 100 2.43 6.88 -11.67
C LEU A 100 3.23 7.33 -10.45
N TYR A 101 2.65 7.19 -9.26
CA TYR A 101 3.33 7.44 -8.00
C TYR A 101 3.35 6.19 -7.12
N TYR A 102 4.42 6.06 -6.35
CA TYR A 102 4.56 5.03 -5.33
C TYR A 102 4.39 5.64 -3.95
N HIS A 103 3.57 5.00 -3.13
CA HIS A 103 3.46 5.34 -1.72
C HIS A 103 4.66 4.75 -0.98
N THR A 104 5.46 5.59 -0.33
CA THR A 104 6.64 5.15 0.42
C THR A 104 6.75 5.85 1.77
N PHE A 105 7.61 5.33 2.64
CA PHE A 105 7.86 5.88 3.96
C PHE A 105 9.17 6.66 4.01
N SER A 106 9.17 7.78 4.76
CA SER A 106 10.39 8.54 5.01
C SER A 106 11.34 7.76 5.91
N ARG A 107 12.61 7.60 5.47
CA ARG A 107 13.67 6.98 6.30
C ARG A 107 13.88 7.71 7.63
N ALA A 108 13.78 9.03 7.62
CA ALA A 108 13.92 9.83 8.86
C ALA A 108 12.81 9.46 9.84
N PHE A 109 11.58 9.31 9.35
CA PHE A 109 10.46 8.85 10.17
C PHE A 109 10.71 7.46 10.77
N LEU A 110 11.13 6.48 9.95
CA LEU A 110 11.41 5.12 10.42
C LEU A 110 12.52 5.12 11.49
N ARG A 111 13.64 5.84 11.25
CA ARG A 111 14.75 5.92 12.21
C ARG A 111 14.34 6.52 13.55
N VAL A 112 13.56 7.61 13.53
CA VAL A 112 13.05 8.24 14.75
C VAL A 112 12.08 7.30 15.47
N SER A 113 11.18 6.66 14.75
CA SER A 113 10.23 5.68 15.31
C SER A 113 10.96 4.53 15.99
N MET A 114 11.97 3.93 15.35
CA MET A 114 12.78 2.85 15.94
C MET A 114 13.55 3.29 17.19
N ARG A 115 14.14 4.51 17.20
CA ARG A 115 14.80 5.04 18.39
C ARG A 115 13.84 5.19 19.57
N LEU A 116 12.65 5.72 19.31
CA LEU A 116 11.60 5.83 20.33
C LEU A 116 11.15 4.45 20.82
N MET A 117 10.94 3.50 19.91
CA MET A 117 10.57 2.14 20.30
C MET A 117 11.58 1.51 21.24
N ARG A 118 12.90 1.58 20.90
CA ARG A 118 13.97 1.07 21.75
C ARG A 118 14.02 1.77 23.12
N LEU A 119 13.83 3.10 23.17
CA LEU A 119 13.79 3.87 24.41
C LEU A 119 12.67 3.38 25.35
N PHE A 120 11.58 2.85 24.80
CA PHE A 120 10.45 2.29 25.54
C PHE A 120 10.50 0.75 25.66
N GLY A 121 11.67 0.14 25.44
CA GLY A 121 11.86 -1.30 25.58
C GLY A 121 11.15 -2.15 24.51
N GLN A 122 10.77 -1.55 23.36
CA GLN A 122 10.15 -2.27 22.25
C GLN A 122 11.20 -2.64 21.22
N ASP A 123 11.07 -3.85 20.65
CA ASP A 123 11.93 -4.34 19.59
C ASP A 123 11.38 -3.89 18.21
N PRO A 124 12.13 -3.08 17.42
CA PRO A 124 11.72 -2.64 16.10
C PRO A 124 11.65 -3.76 15.06
N THR A 125 12.31 -4.90 15.30
CA THR A 125 12.27 -6.06 14.38
C THR A 125 10.99 -6.89 14.54
N GLN A 126 10.20 -6.60 15.59
CA GLN A 126 8.94 -7.29 15.89
C GLN A 126 7.78 -6.29 15.94
N PHE A 127 7.63 -5.51 14.91
CA PHE A 127 6.55 -4.51 14.82
C PHE A 127 5.25 -5.13 14.30
N GLY A 128 4.10 -4.50 14.64
CA GLY A 128 2.77 -4.94 14.23
C GLY A 128 2.08 -5.79 15.30
N SER A 129 0.82 -6.14 15.04
CA SER A 129 0.02 -6.96 15.95
C SER A 129 0.53 -8.40 16.03
N ASN A 130 1.05 -8.90 14.93
CA ASN A 130 1.57 -10.25 14.78
C ASN A 130 3.09 -10.33 15.03
N LYS A 131 3.76 -9.18 15.23
CA LYS A 131 5.23 -9.08 15.40
C LYS A 131 6.03 -9.62 14.19
N ASP A 132 5.50 -9.44 13.00
CA ASP A 132 6.00 -9.99 11.74
C ASP A 132 6.59 -8.92 10.81
N ILE A 133 6.69 -7.66 11.27
CA ILE A 133 7.26 -6.54 10.51
C ILE A 133 8.61 -6.13 11.10
N ASP A 134 9.67 -6.25 10.32
CA ASP A 134 11.01 -5.79 10.68
C ASP A 134 11.26 -4.37 10.13
N LEU A 135 11.14 -3.36 11.01
CA LEU A 135 11.36 -1.95 10.65
C LEU A 135 12.83 -1.65 10.31
N GLU A 136 13.79 -2.43 10.80
CA GLU A 136 15.21 -2.25 10.48
C GLU A 136 15.48 -2.61 9.02
N SER A 137 14.96 -3.74 8.57
CA SER A 137 15.05 -4.15 7.18
C SER A 137 14.38 -3.17 6.22
N LEU A 138 13.27 -2.53 6.65
CA LEU A 138 12.59 -1.49 5.87
C LEU A 138 13.41 -0.20 5.82
N ALA A 139 14.06 0.20 6.93
CA ALA A 139 14.90 1.38 6.97
C ALA A 139 16.20 1.24 6.17
N ALA A 140 16.61 0.03 5.81
CA ALA A 140 17.76 -0.23 4.95
C ALA A 140 17.50 0.17 3.49
N VAL A 141 16.23 0.12 3.02
CA VAL A 141 15.83 0.48 1.66
C VAL A 141 15.35 1.94 1.62
N SER A 142 15.71 2.68 0.57
CA SER A 142 15.33 4.09 0.40
C SER A 142 14.87 4.35 -1.02
N PHE A 143 13.73 4.97 -1.12
CA PHE A 143 13.23 5.53 -2.38
C PHE A 143 13.30 7.05 -2.36
N PRO A 144 13.56 7.70 -3.51
CA PRO A 144 13.50 9.16 -3.61
C PRO A 144 12.05 9.64 -3.39
N ILE A 145 11.91 10.71 -2.62
CA ILE A 145 10.60 11.32 -2.34
C ILE A 145 10.43 12.50 -3.30
N HIS A 146 9.60 12.33 -4.33
CA HIS A 146 9.34 13.36 -5.34
C HIS A 146 8.14 14.25 -4.99
N ALA A 147 7.22 13.77 -4.16
CA ALA A 147 6.05 14.53 -3.73
C ALA A 147 5.76 14.31 -2.24
N LYS A 148 5.39 15.39 -1.55
CA LYS A 148 4.91 15.35 -0.16
C LYS A 148 3.53 15.98 -0.11
N ILE A 149 2.54 15.21 0.32
CA ILE A 149 1.16 15.68 0.38
C ILE A 149 0.80 16.05 1.81
N ASN A 150 0.39 17.30 2.02
CA ASN A 150 -0.06 17.75 3.32
C ASN A 150 -1.51 17.28 3.57
N ILE A 151 -1.68 16.34 4.49
CA ILE A 151 -2.97 15.75 4.83
C ILE A 151 -3.64 16.35 6.07
N ARG A 152 -3.11 17.47 6.63
CA ARG A 152 -3.62 18.04 7.89
C ARG A 152 -5.12 18.36 7.83
N SER A 153 -5.61 18.90 6.72
CA SER A 153 -7.02 19.24 6.53
C SER A 153 -7.95 18.03 6.52
N VAL A 154 -7.44 16.83 6.15
CA VAL A 154 -8.20 15.59 6.04
C VAL A 154 -7.87 14.56 7.12
N LEU A 155 -7.00 14.91 8.08
CA LEU A 155 -6.53 13.97 9.11
C LEU A 155 -7.68 13.35 9.90
N LYS A 156 -8.71 14.12 10.26
CA LYS A 156 -9.89 13.60 10.96
C LYS A 156 -10.66 12.57 10.12
N LYS A 157 -10.76 12.77 8.80
CA LYS A 157 -11.38 11.80 7.89
C LYS A 157 -10.54 10.53 7.80
N LYS A 158 -9.21 10.65 7.69
CA LYS A 158 -8.27 9.52 7.69
C LYS A 158 -8.40 8.70 8.98
N GLU A 159 -8.42 9.35 10.14
CA GLU A 159 -8.60 8.67 11.43
C GLU A 159 -9.95 7.97 11.52
N ALA A 160 -11.03 8.60 11.08
CA ALA A 160 -12.36 8.02 11.08
C ALA A 160 -12.44 6.78 10.15
N ALA A 161 -11.82 6.84 8.97
CA ALA A 161 -11.73 5.71 8.06
C ALA A 161 -10.91 4.55 8.67
N GLY A 162 -9.76 4.86 9.28
CA GLY A 162 -8.92 3.86 9.95
C GLY A 162 -9.64 3.11 11.07
N ARG A 163 -10.57 3.77 11.79
CA ARG A 163 -11.37 3.10 12.83
C ARG A 163 -12.32 2.04 12.28
N CYS A 164 -12.71 2.12 11.03
CA CYS A 164 -13.55 1.11 10.38
C CYS A 164 -12.81 -0.21 10.15
N HIS A 165 -11.47 -0.21 10.21
CA HIS A 165 -10.62 -1.38 10.03
C HIS A 165 -10.18 -1.96 11.38
N ALA A 166 -11.13 -2.43 12.19
CA ALA A 166 -10.87 -2.92 13.54
C ALA A 166 -9.90 -4.11 13.57
N SER A 167 -9.97 -5.02 12.59
CA SER A 167 -9.07 -6.16 12.43
C SER A 167 -7.62 -5.76 12.16
N GLN A 168 -7.40 -4.59 11.55
CA GLN A 168 -6.08 -4.04 11.26
C GLN A 168 -5.56 -3.10 12.38
N GLY A 169 -6.12 -3.20 13.57
CA GLY A 169 -5.70 -2.39 14.72
C GLY A 169 -6.14 -0.93 14.67
N GLY A 170 -7.07 -0.56 13.83
CA GLY A 170 -7.52 0.84 13.63
C GLY A 170 -7.96 1.56 14.90
N MET A 171 -8.47 0.86 15.92
CA MET A 171 -8.76 1.42 17.25
C MET A 171 -7.53 1.45 18.18
N GLN A 172 -6.53 0.59 17.98
CA GLN A 172 -5.37 0.51 18.87
C GLN A 172 -4.32 1.59 18.58
N MET A 173 -4.25 2.13 17.35
CA MET A 173 -3.31 3.19 17.00
C MET A 173 -3.53 4.50 17.76
N GLN A 174 -4.64 4.65 18.48
CA GLN A 174 -4.99 5.89 19.19
C GLN A 174 -4.72 5.87 20.69
N LYS A 175 -4.39 4.72 21.28
CA LYS A 175 -4.11 4.61 22.72
C LYS A 175 -2.59 4.54 23.00
N GLY A 176 -2.11 5.38 23.92
CA GLY A 176 -0.72 5.39 24.37
C GLY A 176 0.24 6.14 23.45
N LEU A 177 1.53 5.82 23.56
CA LEU A 177 2.64 6.44 22.86
C LEU A 177 2.50 6.41 21.33
N ARG A 178 1.87 5.36 20.77
CA ARG A 178 1.57 5.23 19.34
C ARG A 178 0.66 6.35 18.84
N GLY A 179 -0.35 6.74 19.64
CA GLY A 179 -1.21 7.88 19.31
C GLY A 179 -0.46 9.21 19.36
N LEU A 180 0.51 9.34 20.26
CA LEU A 180 1.37 10.52 20.35
C LEU A 180 2.30 10.61 19.13
N VAL A 181 2.92 9.49 18.75
CA VAL A 181 3.79 9.39 17.57
C VAL A 181 3.01 9.71 16.29
N SER A 182 1.79 9.17 16.12
CA SER A 182 0.96 9.49 14.95
C SER A 182 0.51 10.95 14.90
N ARG A 183 0.28 11.58 16.06
CA ARG A 183 -0.05 13.02 16.15
C ARG A 183 1.14 13.93 15.81
N PHE A 184 2.34 13.57 16.24
CA PHE A 184 3.55 14.34 15.95
C PHE A 184 4.08 14.11 14.53
N PHE A 185 3.98 12.89 14.01
CA PHE A 185 4.55 12.49 12.72
C PHE A 185 3.50 12.34 11.60
N GLY A 186 2.21 12.40 11.88
CA GLY A 186 1.15 12.57 10.88
C GLY A 186 1.23 13.91 10.13
N LYS A 187 2.38 14.57 10.24
CA LYS A 187 2.78 15.78 9.52
C LYS A 187 3.78 15.49 8.38
N ALA A 188 4.05 14.21 8.07
CA ALA A 188 4.93 13.84 6.96
C ALA A 188 4.12 13.43 5.74
#